data_95e265abbd28728d0228d023ad8cbe5e
#
_entry.id   95e265abbd28728d0228d023ad8cbe5e
#
_cell.length_a   1.000
_cell.length_b   1.000
_cell.length_c   1.000
_cell.angle_alpha   90.00
_cell.angle_beta   90.00
_cell.angle_gamma   90.00
#
_symmetry.space_group_name_H-M   'P 1'
#
loop_
_entity.id
_entity.type
_entity.pdbx_description
1 polymer ?
#
loop_
_entity_poly.entity_id
_entity_poly.type
_entity_poly.pdbx_seq_one_letter_code
_entity_poly.pdbx_strand_id
1 'polypeptide(L)'
;MNIKHGLAGLIGLATVWIGGAALAAPSCGANTGQAATGAPVIVGGIFSNGAPGDWSSSTDAAAAYFACVNANGGINGRPIEYHVEDDQWNPEAAAAAAAKLVNDKKAVAMVGNGSFTEMAVNAQTYVDQGIMAMASACAISECFETPNLVSTNQGPLASNLGAAQYAQEELGSKNVACIGLNIPNNGIWSCQAVIDYMTSKGGTGSMALLNPGAPDVNSALLEAVASGADTILMNLPAGLALAVLKAAQEQDLRDSYIWIAPTPLYDLSVPDAVGEYRHGKIYVNAELAPVTMGGPDAQNWLAVMDAFGKPEDPRDTFGQAGYLSARFFTDAMLAMDPAQLDDRAAVTAAIRGIKGYTSDLMCGPYYVGDAEFHQPNRAGRMVKVVAGGFELVRDCYEYESAYFDRHKAVEKELGLN
;
A
#
# COMPACT_ATOMS: atom_id res chain seq x y z
N MET A 1 -28.94 -84.30 -4.50
CA MET A 1 -27.53 -83.92 -4.61
C MET A 1 -27.51 -82.61 -5.37
N ASN A 2 -27.60 -81.48 -4.65
CA ASN A 2 -27.72 -80.12 -5.24
C ASN A 2 -26.56 -79.30 -4.77
N ILE A 3 -25.71 -78.93 -5.71
CA ILE A 3 -24.58 -78.04 -5.51
C ILE A 3 -25.08 -76.62 -5.78
N LYS A 4 -25.05 -75.75 -4.75
CA LYS A 4 -25.26 -74.27 -4.91
C LYS A 4 -23.91 -73.58 -5.04
N HIS A 5 -23.71 -72.92 -6.16
CA HIS A 5 -22.58 -71.97 -6.37
C HIS A 5 -22.95 -70.60 -5.83
N GLY A 6 -22.20 -70.15 -4.87
CA GLY A 6 -22.29 -68.77 -4.40
C GLY A 6 -21.31 -67.87 -5.17
N LEU A 7 -21.81 -66.80 -5.80
CA LEU A 7 -21.06 -65.73 -6.40
C LEU A 7 -20.71 -64.68 -5.29
N ALA A 8 -19.43 -64.52 -4.98
CA ALA A 8 -18.94 -63.42 -4.14
C ALA A 8 -18.66 -62.22 -5.03
N GLY A 9 -19.46 -61.20 -4.90
CA GLY A 9 -19.21 -59.88 -5.53
C GLY A 9 -18.17 -59.08 -4.78
N LEU A 10 -17.05 -58.79 -5.41
CA LEU A 10 -16.08 -57.79 -4.92
C LEU A 10 -16.62 -56.39 -5.22
N ILE A 11 -16.94 -55.63 -4.16
CA ILE A 11 -17.20 -54.18 -4.23
C ILE A 11 -15.84 -53.50 -4.11
N GLY A 12 -15.32 -53.00 -5.22
CA GLY A 12 -14.13 -52.15 -5.25
C GLY A 12 -14.50 -50.75 -4.75
N LEU A 13 -13.99 -50.35 -3.59
CA LEU A 13 -14.02 -48.95 -3.16
C LEU A 13 -13.02 -48.14 -4.01
N ALA A 14 -13.53 -47.35 -4.92
CA ALA A 14 -12.75 -46.31 -5.59
C ALA A 14 -12.57 -45.15 -4.63
N THR A 15 -11.39 -45.03 -4.04
CA THR A 15 -10.97 -43.81 -3.32
C THR A 15 -10.72 -42.70 -4.35
N VAL A 16 -11.67 -41.76 -4.42
CA VAL A 16 -11.46 -40.50 -5.17
C VAL A 16 -10.49 -39.67 -4.37
N TRP A 17 -9.25 -39.57 -4.83
CA TRP A 17 -8.30 -38.57 -4.36
C TRP A 17 -8.76 -37.23 -4.93
N ILE A 18 -9.38 -36.39 -4.08
CA ILE A 18 -9.56 -34.98 -4.37
C ILE A 18 -8.16 -34.36 -4.19
N GLY A 19 -7.47 -34.21 -5.29
CA GLY A 19 -6.22 -33.45 -5.32
C GLY A 19 -6.53 -31.97 -5.00
N GLY A 20 -6.47 -31.58 -3.73
CA GLY A 20 -6.33 -30.19 -3.36
C GLY A 20 -5.03 -29.71 -4.00
N ALA A 21 -5.10 -28.63 -4.78
CA ALA A 21 -3.90 -27.93 -5.23
C ALA A 21 -3.13 -27.56 -3.95
N ALA A 22 -1.99 -28.22 -3.71
CA ALA A 22 -1.09 -27.82 -2.63
C ALA A 22 -0.61 -26.41 -2.98
N LEU A 23 -1.02 -25.42 -2.19
CA LEU A 23 -0.41 -24.09 -2.25
C LEU A 23 1.09 -24.29 -2.12
N ALA A 24 1.87 -23.62 -2.96
CA ALA A 24 3.31 -23.66 -2.86
C ALA A 24 3.71 -23.19 -1.45
N ALA A 25 4.67 -23.86 -0.83
CA ALA A 25 5.17 -23.42 0.47
C ALA A 25 5.69 -21.97 0.33
N PRO A 26 5.38 -21.07 1.29
CA PRO A 26 5.82 -19.69 1.22
C PRO A 26 7.35 -19.60 1.19
N SER A 27 7.88 -18.69 0.38
CA SER A 27 9.30 -18.40 0.24
C SER A 27 9.61 -17.05 0.88
N CYS A 28 10.61 -16.99 1.77
CA CYS A 28 10.95 -15.78 2.51
C CYS A 28 12.41 -15.79 3.01
N GLY A 29 13.04 -14.64 2.87
CA GLY A 29 14.44 -14.48 3.28
C GLY A 29 15.39 -15.49 2.63
N ALA A 30 16.28 -16.10 3.41
CA ALA A 30 17.25 -17.08 2.95
C ALA A 30 16.65 -18.44 2.58
N ASN A 31 15.40 -18.68 2.95
CA ASN A 31 14.61 -19.88 2.63
C ASN A 31 15.31 -21.21 2.95
N THR A 32 15.97 -21.28 4.10
CA THR A 32 16.79 -22.45 4.50
C THR A 32 15.97 -23.64 4.98
N GLY A 33 14.70 -23.45 5.32
CA GLY A 33 13.84 -24.45 5.97
C GLY A 33 14.22 -24.74 7.42
N GLN A 34 15.08 -23.93 8.04
CA GLN A 34 15.53 -24.06 9.43
C GLN A 34 15.24 -22.79 10.21
N ALA A 35 14.69 -22.92 11.41
CA ALA A 35 14.42 -21.77 12.27
C ALA A 35 15.72 -21.06 12.70
N ALA A 36 15.68 -19.73 12.69
CA ALA A 36 16.77 -18.91 13.21
C ALA A 36 16.81 -18.99 14.74
N THR A 37 18.03 -19.08 15.31
CA THR A 37 18.24 -19.26 16.77
C THR A 37 19.26 -18.30 17.38
N GLY A 38 19.83 -17.39 16.58
CA GLY A 38 20.80 -16.38 17.03
C GLY A 38 20.16 -15.28 17.89
N ALA A 39 20.96 -14.30 18.31
CA ALA A 39 20.46 -13.10 18.96
C ALA A 39 19.54 -12.32 17.98
N PRO A 40 18.39 -11.82 18.42
CA PRO A 40 17.43 -11.19 17.52
C PRO A 40 17.95 -9.88 16.91
N VAL A 41 17.47 -9.54 15.72
CA VAL A 41 17.51 -8.19 15.15
C VAL A 41 16.20 -7.51 15.53
N ILE A 42 16.26 -6.38 16.22
CA ILE A 42 15.06 -5.70 16.74
C ILE A 42 14.53 -4.72 15.69
N VAL A 43 13.26 -4.88 15.32
CA VAL A 43 12.57 -4.03 14.34
C VAL A 43 11.29 -3.51 14.95
N GLY A 44 10.95 -2.25 14.71
CA GLY A 44 9.71 -1.63 15.15
C GLY A 44 8.71 -1.45 14.02
N GLY A 45 7.44 -1.27 14.37
CA GLY A 45 6.38 -0.84 13.47
C GLY A 45 5.32 -0.06 14.25
N ILE A 46 4.69 0.92 13.61
CA ILE A 46 3.60 1.70 14.21
C ILE A 46 2.46 1.77 13.19
N PHE A 47 1.24 1.57 13.66
CA PHE A 47 0.03 1.70 12.86
C PHE A 47 -1.00 2.55 13.57
N SER A 48 -2.00 3.00 12.82
CA SER A 48 -3.18 3.67 13.40
C SER A 48 -4.40 2.77 13.29
N ASN A 49 -5.14 2.64 14.39
CA ASN A 49 -6.43 1.96 14.44
C ASN A 49 -7.52 2.89 14.96
N GLY A 50 -8.75 2.73 14.47
CA GLY A 50 -9.90 3.53 14.83
C GLY A 50 -10.35 4.50 13.73
N ALA A 51 -10.98 5.62 14.10
CA ALA A 51 -11.37 6.62 13.11
C ALA A 51 -10.18 7.55 12.78
N PRO A 52 -9.89 7.83 11.52
CA PRO A 52 -10.73 7.64 10.33
C PRO A 52 -10.55 6.28 9.62
N GLY A 53 -9.73 5.35 10.11
CA GLY A 53 -9.52 4.04 9.50
C GLY A 53 -8.62 3.14 10.33
N ASP A 54 -8.60 1.85 9.97
CA ASP A 54 -7.68 0.85 10.51
C ASP A 54 -6.64 0.52 9.44
N TRP A 55 -5.35 0.72 9.77
CA TRP A 55 -4.23 0.43 8.89
C TRP A 55 -3.29 -0.63 9.47
N SER A 56 -3.80 -1.44 10.39
CA SER A 56 -3.07 -2.55 10.99
C SER A 56 -2.61 -3.60 9.97
N SER A 57 -3.35 -3.78 8.87
CA SER A 57 -3.00 -4.74 7.81
C SER A 57 -1.56 -4.60 7.30
N SER A 58 -0.99 -3.40 7.34
CA SER A 58 0.41 -3.14 6.98
C SER A 58 1.38 -3.84 7.92
N THR A 59 1.22 -3.64 9.23
CA THR A 59 2.09 -4.25 10.25
C THR A 59 1.80 -5.72 10.43
N ASP A 60 0.55 -6.17 10.26
CA ASP A 60 0.17 -7.57 10.33
C ASP A 60 0.84 -8.38 9.20
N ALA A 61 0.84 -7.88 7.99
CA ALA A 61 1.52 -8.52 6.86
C ALA A 61 3.04 -8.50 7.00
N ALA A 62 3.62 -7.42 7.53
CA ALA A 62 5.05 -7.37 7.86
C ALA A 62 5.40 -8.41 8.94
N ALA A 63 4.58 -8.53 9.98
CA ALA A 63 4.75 -9.53 11.04
C ALA A 63 4.70 -10.96 10.50
N ALA A 64 3.72 -11.27 9.63
CA ALA A 64 3.59 -12.56 8.99
C ALA A 64 4.83 -12.89 8.13
N TYR A 65 5.33 -11.92 7.36
CA TYR A 65 6.55 -12.12 6.56
C TYR A 65 7.78 -12.34 7.45
N PHE A 66 7.96 -11.57 8.51
CA PHE A 66 9.07 -11.76 9.46
C PHE A 66 9.00 -13.10 10.20
N ALA A 67 7.79 -13.57 10.53
CA ALA A 67 7.62 -14.90 11.11
C ALA A 67 8.05 -16.00 10.12
N CYS A 68 7.71 -15.84 8.82
CA CYS A 68 8.19 -16.71 7.76
C CYS A 68 9.73 -16.68 7.65
N VAL A 69 10.34 -15.49 7.63
CA VAL A 69 11.80 -15.31 7.60
C VAL A 69 12.44 -16.02 8.80
N ASN A 70 11.90 -15.87 10.00
CA ASN A 70 12.40 -16.51 11.21
C ASN A 70 12.35 -18.04 11.15
N ALA A 71 11.32 -18.60 10.55
CA ALA A 71 11.19 -20.04 10.33
C ALA A 71 12.16 -20.57 9.25
N ASN A 72 12.72 -19.68 8.43
CA ASN A 72 13.53 -19.99 7.24
C ASN A 72 14.97 -19.43 7.28
N GLY A 73 15.56 -19.31 8.46
CA GLY A 73 16.97 -18.96 8.62
C GLY A 73 17.22 -17.55 9.18
N GLY A 74 16.18 -16.72 9.27
CA GLY A 74 16.31 -15.34 9.76
C GLY A 74 17.25 -14.50 8.89
N ILE A 75 17.80 -13.46 9.47
CA ILE A 75 18.88 -12.66 8.88
C ILE A 75 20.23 -13.26 9.32
N ASN A 76 20.84 -14.04 8.44
CA ASN A 76 22.11 -14.71 8.73
C ASN A 76 22.10 -15.52 10.06
N GLY A 77 21.02 -16.28 10.30
CA GLY A 77 20.82 -17.09 11.50
C GLY A 77 20.22 -16.35 12.69
N ARG A 78 19.96 -15.05 12.59
CA ARG A 78 19.35 -14.20 13.62
C ARG A 78 17.88 -13.99 13.33
N PRO A 79 16.95 -14.29 14.25
CA PRO A 79 15.53 -13.98 14.06
C PRO A 79 15.27 -12.47 14.10
N ILE A 80 14.23 -12.01 13.45
CA ILE A 80 13.69 -10.66 13.61
C ILE A 80 12.71 -10.68 14.78
N GLU A 81 12.97 -9.84 15.78
CA GLU A 81 12.02 -9.55 16.86
C GLU A 81 11.27 -8.27 16.50
N TYR A 82 10.02 -8.42 16.06
CA TYR A 82 9.21 -7.33 15.56
C TYR A 82 8.27 -6.82 16.65
N HIS A 83 8.41 -5.55 17.05
CA HIS A 83 7.57 -4.88 18.02
C HIS A 83 6.66 -3.88 17.36
N VAL A 84 5.34 -4.00 17.59
CA VAL A 84 4.32 -3.16 16.96
C VAL A 84 3.57 -2.37 18.03
N GLU A 85 3.30 -1.09 17.74
CA GLU A 85 2.53 -0.17 18.59
C GLU A 85 1.39 0.45 17.78
N ASP A 86 0.26 0.70 18.46
CA ASP A 86 -0.89 1.41 17.91
C ASP A 86 -0.86 2.87 18.41
N ASP A 87 -0.84 3.84 17.51
CA ASP A 87 -0.86 5.26 17.88
C ASP A 87 -2.28 5.83 18.02
N GLN A 88 -3.32 5.07 17.65
CA GLN A 88 -4.72 5.44 17.81
C GLN A 88 -5.08 6.79 17.18
N TRP A 89 -4.40 7.18 16.12
CA TRP A 89 -4.50 8.51 15.48
C TRP A 89 -4.15 9.67 16.42
N ASN A 90 -3.41 9.42 17.48
CA ASN A 90 -3.08 10.39 18.52
C ASN A 90 -1.59 10.78 18.45
N PRO A 91 -1.25 12.08 18.25
CA PRO A 91 0.13 12.53 18.14
C PRO A 91 1.01 12.22 19.35
N GLU A 92 0.46 12.31 20.57
CA GLU A 92 1.20 12.01 21.80
C GLU A 92 1.49 10.51 21.91
N ALA A 93 0.51 9.66 21.56
CA ALA A 93 0.70 8.22 21.52
C ALA A 93 1.72 7.82 20.44
N ALA A 94 1.70 8.46 19.27
CA ALA A 94 2.66 8.26 18.20
C ALA A 94 4.10 8.59 18.64
N ALA A 95 4.29 9.74 19.32
CA ALA A 95 5.60 10.10 19.86
C ALA A 95 6.09 9.12 20.94
N ALA A 96 5.19 8.69 21.84
CA ALA A 96 5.51 7.72 22.87
C ALA A 96 5.86 6.34 22.31
N ALA A 97 5.12 5.87 21.29
CA ALA A 97 5.36 4.62 20.60
C ALA A 97 6.75 4.61 19.93
N ALA A 98 7.09 5.66 19.18
CA ALA A 98 8.41 5.78 18.56
C ALA A 98 9.53 5.84 19.62
N ALA A 99 9.37 6.63 20.69
CA ALA A 99 10.35 6.70 21.76
C ALA A 99 10.58 5.31 22.41
N LYS A 100 9.52 4.55 22.68
CA LYS A 100 9.59 3.19 23.21
C LYS A 100 10.35 2.25 22.28
N LEU A 101 10.00 2.23 20.98
CA LEU A 101 10.62 1.34 20.00
C LEU A 101 12.09 1.69 19.77
N VAL A 102 12.39 2.97 19.59
CA VAL A 102 13.73 3.46 19.25
C VAL A 102 14.65 3.44 20.47
N ASN A 103 14.19 3.92 21.63
CA ASN A 103 15.05 4.11 22.81
C ASN A 103 15.06 2.93 23.77
N ASP A 104 13.90 2.32 24.04
CA ASP A 104 13.82 1.23 25.04
C ASP A 104 14.08 -0.13 24.38
N LYS A 105 13.42 -0.40 23.24
CA LYS A 105 13.59 -1.65 22.49
C LYS A 105 14.85 -1.68 21.65
N LYS A 106 15.45 -0.51 21.33
CA LYS A 106 16.66 -0.41 20.49
C LYS A 106 16.44 -0.89 19.05
N ALA A 107 15.26 -0.67 18.51
CA ALA A 107 14.98 -1.02 17.11
C ALA A 107 16.05 -0.42 16.18
N VAL A 108 16.49 -1.20 15.20
CA VAL A 108 17.48 -0.76 14.19
C VAL A 108 16.81 -0.11 12.98
N ALA A 109 15.55 -0.42 12.74
CA ALA A 109 14.70 0.17 11.72
C ALA A 109 13.23 0.12 12.17
N MET A 110 12.40 0.98 11.55
CA MET A 110 10.95 0.90 11.60
C MET A 110 10.48 0.38 10.25
N VAL A 111 9.63 -0.66 10.22
CA VAL A 111 9.24 -1.33 8.96
C VAL A 111 7.76 -1.67 8.97
N GLY A 112 7.09 -1.42 7.85
CA GLY A 112 5.67 -1.72 7.70
C GLY A 112 4.75 -0.70 8.36
N ASN A 113 5.25 0.50 8.68
CA ASN A 113 4.45 1.53 9.34
C ASN A 113 3.21 1.90 8.51
N GLY A 114 2.06 1.94 9.19
CA GLY A 114 0.76 2.30 8.63
C GLY A 114 0.11 3.44 9.41
N SER A 115 0.76 4.59 9.51
CA SER A 115 0.23 5.79 10.18
C SER A 115 0.87 7.06 9.64
N PHE A 116 0.08 7.96 9.05
CA PHE A 116 0.61 9.27 8.71
C PHE A 116 0.73 10.21 9.92
N THR A 117 -0.04 9.99 11.00
CA THR A 117 0.12 10.73 12.26
C THR A 117 1.49 10.47 12.87
N GLU A 118 1.87 9.21 12.96
CA GLU A 118 3.18 8.79 13.45
C GLU A 118 4.32 9.42 12.61
N MET A 119 4.22 9.31 11.30
CA MET A 119 5.26 9.81 10.39
C MET A 119 5.41 11.33 10.45
N ALA A 120 4.29 12.08 10.53
CA ALA A 120 4.33 13.53 10.69
C ALA A 120 5.00 13.95 12.01
N VAL A 121 4.69 13.24 13.10
CA VAL A 121 5.20 13.55 14.44
C VAL A 121 6.68 13.16 14.59
N ASN A 122 7.08 12.03 14.04
CA ASN A 122 8.40 11.42 14.31
C ASN A 122 9.43 11.61 13.19
N ALA A 123 9.08 12.24 12.07
CA ALA A 123 9.99 12.44 10.94
C ALA A 123 11.36 12.98 11.38
N GLN A 124 11.40 14.08 12.16
CA GLN A 124 12.65 14.64 12.65
C GLN A 124 13.34 13.74 13.69
N THR A 125 12.58 13.04 14.53
CA THR A 125 13.14 12.09 15.50
C THR A 125 13.90 10.96 14.78
N TYR A 126 13.40 10.46 13.67
CA TYR A 126 14.08 9.41 12.90
C TYR A 126 15.37 9.93 12.26
N VAL A 127 15.38 11.17 11.78
CA VAL A 127 16.61 11.82 11.29
C VAL A 127 17.64 11.95 12.42
N ASP A 128 17.24 12.51 13.56
CA ASP A 128 18.13 12.77 14.71
C ASP A 128 18.69 11.47 15.32
N GLN A 129 17.92 10.39 15.28
CA GLN A 129 18.31 9.07 15.79
C GLN A 129 19.03 8.20 14.76
N GLY A 130 19.15 8.66 13.52
CA GLY A 130 19.77 7.93 12.41
C GLY A 130 19.08 6.60 12.09
N ILE A 131 17.76 6.50 12.33
CA ILE A 131 16.96 5.31 12.07
C ILE A 131 16.10 5.51 10.82
N MET A 132 16.06 4.50 9.95
CA MET A 132 15.18 4.51 8.78
C MET A 132 13.81 3.95 9.12
N ALA A 133 12.75 4.65 8.71
CA ALA A 133 11.39 4.14 8.72
C ALA A 133 10.93 3.82 7.27
N MET A 134 10.62 2.53 7.03
CA MET A 134 10.03 2.04 5.78
C MET A 134 8.52 1.92 5.96
N ALA A 135 7.81 2.94 5.57
CA ALA A 135 6.35 2.96 5.59
C ALA A 135 5.76 2.03 4.52
N SER A 136 4.61 1.46 4.80
CA SER A 136 3.80 0.70 3.84
C SER A 136 2.51 1.43 3.45
N ALA A 137 2.01 2.30 4.33
CA ALA A 137 0.83 3.11 4.08
C ALA A 137 1.11 4.56 4.50
N CYS A 138 1.69 5.34 3.60
CA CYS A 138 1.95 6.75 3.82
C CYS A 138 1.11 7.64 2.90
N ALA A 139 0.56 8.71 3.49
CA ALA A 139 -0.35 9.63 2.81
C ALA A 139 0.08 11.10 2.92
N ILE A 140 1.31 11.39 3.36
CA ILE A 140 1.81 12.76 3.57
C ILE A 140 3.14 12.99 2.86
N SER A 141 3.46 14.25 2.55
CA SER A 141 4.68 14.63 1.82
C SER A 141 5.96 14.23 2.55
N GLU A 142 5.95 14.22 3.88
CA GLU A 142 7.11 13.86 4.71
C GLU A 142 7.71 12.51 4.35
N CYS A 143 6.89 11.53 3.96
CA CYS A 143 7.37 10.20 3.56
C CYS A 143 8.18 10.19 2.26
N PHE A 144 8.11 11.25 1.50
CA PHE A 144 8.75 11.38 0.18
C PHE A 144 9.81 12.46 0.14
N GLU A 145 9.88 13.29 1.19
CA GLU A 145 10.75 14.49 1.25
C GLU A 145 11.66 14.52 2.51
N THR A 146 11.53 13.51 3.40
CA THR A 146 12.33 13.44 4.63
C THR A 146 13.41 12.35 4.52
N PRO A 147 14.68 12.63 4.85
CA PRO A 147 15.80 11.73 4.61
C PRO A 147 15.65 10.32 5.19
N ASN A 148 15.00 10.17 6.33
CA ASN A 148 14.88 8.89 7.05
C ASN A 148 13.46 8.31 7.06
N LEU A 149 12.60 8.78 6.15
CA LEU A 149 11.33 8.15 5.84
C LEU A 149 11.34 7.71 4.38
N VAL A 150 10.92 6.48 4.12
CA VAL A 150 10.70 5.95 2.77
C VAL A 150 9.43 5.13 2.76
N SER A 151 8.77 5.02 1.61
CA SER A 151 7.50 4.28 1.51
C SER A 151 7.56 3.22 0.43
N THR A 152 6.82 2.13 0.60
CA THR A 152 6.58 1.15 -0.46
C THR A 152 5.32 1.46 -1.26
N ASN A 153 4.36 2.19 -0.67
CA ASN A 153 3.26 2.77 -1.43
C ASN A 153 3.69 4.11 -2.06
N GLN A 154 3.02 4.51 -3.14
CA GLN A 154 3.35 5.73 -3.89
C GLN A 154 2.78 7.00 -3.26
N GLY A 155 1.82 6.85 -2.38
CA GLY A 155 1.14 7.95 -1.72
C GLY A 155 0.13 8.71 -2.60
N PRO A 156 -0.62 9.64 -1.99
CA PRO A 156 -1.76 10.25 -2.65
C PRO A 156 -1.37 11.13 -3.85
N LEU A 157 -0.21 11.78 -3.84
CA LEU A 157 0.17 12.65 -4.95
C LEU A 157 0.37 11.85 -6.23
N ALA A 158 1.18 10.80 -6.20
CA ALA A 158 1.46 9.98 -7.37
C ALA A 158 0.20 9.23 -7.84
N SER A 159 -0.57 8.66 -6.90
CA SER A 159 -1.80 7.96 -7.19
C SER A 159 -2.87 8.88 -7.81
N ASN A 160 -2.99 10.13 -7.33
CA ASN A 160 -3.86 11.15 -7.92
C ASN A 160 -3.41 11.54 -9.33
N LEU A 161 -2.11 11.70 -9.55
CA LEU A 161 -1.57 11.99 -10.89
C LEU A 161 -1.88 10.87 -11.87
N GLY A 162 -1.71 9.61 -11.46
CA GLY A 162 -2.11 8.47 -12.27
C GLY A 162 -3.61 8.46 -12.59
N ALA A 163 -4.45 8.72 -11.59
CA ALA A 163 -5.89 8.83 -11.78
C ALA A 163 -6.26 9.98 -12.74
N ALA A 164 -5.70 11.17 -12.56
CA ALA A 164 -5.96 12.34 -13.42
C ALA A 164 -5.48 12.11 -14.85
N GLN A 165 -4.32 11.48 -15.03
CA GLN A 165 -3.79 11.11 -16.35
C GLN A 165 -4.75 10.16 -17.07
N TYR A 166 -5.20 9.10 -16.39
CA TYR A 166 -6.17 8.17 -16.98
C TYR A 166 -7.47 8.86 -17.36
N ALA A 167 -8.00 9.73 -16.48
CA ALA A 167 -9.20 10.49 -16.78
C ALA A 167 -9.03 11.37 -18.02
N GLN A 168 -7.90 12.04 -18.17
CA GLN A 168 -7.59 12.92 -19.29
C GLN A 168 -7.35 12.13 -20.59
N GLU A 169 -6.52 11.07 -20.56
CA GLU A 169 -6.11 10.34 -21.76
C GLU A 169 -7.20 9.38 -22.28
N GLU A 170 -7.87 8.66 -21.37
CA GLU A 170 -8.78 7.56 -21.74
C GLU A 170 -10.26 7.93 -21.63
N LEU A 171 -10.62 8.83 -20.69
CA LEU A 171 -12.01 9.20 -20.47
C LEU A 171 -12.36 10.59 -21.03
N GLY A 172 -11.37 11.31 -21.59
CA GLY A 172 -11.56 12.60 -22.25
C GLY A 172 -11.82 13.76 -21.29
N SER A 173 -11.48 13.63 -20.01
CA SER A 173 -11.58 14.68 -19.01
C SER A 173 -10.79 15.93 -19.41
N LYS A 174 -11.38 17.10 -19.18
CA LYS A 174 -10.74 18.40 -19.40
C LYS A 174 -10.69 19.23 -18.13
N ASN A 175 -11.63 19.04 -17.22
CA ASN A 175 -11.79 19.85 -16.03
C ASN A 175 -11.99 18.96 -14.81
N VAL A 176 -10.98 18.90 -13.92
CA VAL A 176 -11.01 18.04 -12.72
C VAL A 176 -11.27 18.88 -11.47
N ALA A 177 -12.25 18.47 -10.67
CA ALA A 177 -12.38 18.93 -9.29
C ALA A 177 -11.83 17.85 -8.36
N CYS A 178 -10.78 18.16 -7.60
CA CYS A 178 -10.19 17.29 -6.58
C CYS A 178 -10.84 17.58 -5.23
N ILE A 179 -11.57 16.60 -4.68
CA ILE A 179 -12.07 16.68 -3.30
C ILE A 179 -11.03 16.03 -2.38
N GLY A 180 -10.48 16.81 -1.45
CA GLY A 180 -9.41 16.35 -0.55
C GLY A 180 -9.58 16.84 0.88
N LEU A 181 -8.75 16.33 1.79
CA LEU A 181 -8.71 16.85 3.16
C LEU A 181 -8.02 18.21 3.21
N ASN A 182 -8.53 19.10 4.05
CA ASN A 182 -7.90 20.40 4.32
C ASN A 182 -6.67 20.24 5.24
N ILE A 183 -5.67 19.54 4.72
CA ILE A 183 -4.40 19.25 5.38
C ILE A 183 -3.28 19.62 4.39
N PRO A 184 -2.37 20.55 4.75
CA PRO A 184 -1.36 21.11 3.83
C PRO A 184 -0.49 20.04 3.17
N ASN A 185 0.04 19.10 3.93
CA ASN A 185 0.96 18.03 3.50
C ASN A 185 0.26 16.75 3.01
N ASN A 186 -1.07 16.77 2.85
CA ASN A 186 -1.87 15.65 2.36
C ASN A 186 -2.80 16.12 1.22
N GLY A 187 -4.04 16.49 1.52
CA GLY A 187 -5.06 16.80 0.53
C GLY A 187 -4.74 18.03 -0.32
N ILE A 188 -4.24 19.12 0.29
CA ILE A 188 -3.87 20.33 -0.47
C ILE A 188 -2.67 20.05 -1.38
N TRP A 189 -1.60 19.47 -0.84
CA TRP A 189 -0.39 19.11 -1.59
C TRP A 189 -0.70 18.21 -2.81
N SER A 190 -1.47 17.16 -2.61
CA SER A 190 -1.75 16.19 -3.67
C SER A 190 -2.83 16.65 -4.66
N CYS A 191 -3.83 17.42 -4.23
CA CYS A 191 -4.79 18.05 -5.17
C CYS A 191 -4.13 19.15 -6.01
N GLN A 192 -3.15 19.90 -5.45
CA GLN A 192 -2.42 20.90 -6.23
C GLN A 192 -1.66 20.25 -7.40
N ALA A 193 -1.06 19.09 -7.18
CA ALA A 193 -0.39 18.36 -8.26
C ALA A 193 -1.36 17.97 -9.40
N VAL A 194 -2.61 17.62 -9.09
CA VAL A 194 -3.65 17.36 -10.10
C VAL A 194 -3.99 18.63 -10.89
N ILE A 195 -4.15 19.77 -10.20
CA ILE A 195 -4.43 21.06 -10.84
C ILE A 195 -3.32 21.45 -11.81
N ASP A 196 -2.06 21.32 -11.36
CA ASP A 196 -0.88 21.65 -12.18
C ASP A 196 -0.78 20.72 -13.39
N TYR A 197 -1.04 19.42 -13.20
CA TYR A 197 -1.08 18.45 -14.30
C TYR A 197 -2.14 18.81 -15.34
N MET A 198 -3.39 19.01 -14.91
CA MET A 198 -4.48 19.35 -15.83
C MET A 198 -4.22 20.65 -16.57
N THR A 199 -3.70 21.67 -15.88
CA THR A 199 -3.30 22.95 -16.50
C THR A 199 -2.21 22.74 -17.55
N SER A 200 -1.21 21.88 -17.27
CA SER A 200 -0.15 21.56 -18.23
C SER A 200 -0.65 20.87 -19.51
N LYS A 201 -1.81 20.20 -19.43
CA LYS A 201 -2.48 19.54 -20.56
C LYS A 201 -3.54 20.43 -21.25
N GLY A 202 -3.63 21.71 -20.85
CA GLY A 202 -4.57 22.67 -21.44
C GLY A 202 -6.01 22.56 -20.90
N GLY A 203 -6.20 21.83 -19.81
CA GLY A 203 -7.45 21.74 -19.07
C GLY A 203 -7.48 22.69 -17.87
N THR A 204 -8.40 22.44 -16.95
CA THR A 204 -8.50 23.17 -15.67
C THR A 204 -8.57 22.20 -14.50
N GLY A 205 -8.13 22.68 -13.34
CA GLY A 205 -8.27 21.95 -12.08
C GLY A 205 -8.80 22.87 -10.99
N SER A 206 -9.55 22.32 -10.06
CA SER A 206 -9.98 23.00 -8.83
C SER A 206 -9.89 22.04 -7.65
N MET A 207 -9.93 22.58 -6.43
CA MET A 207 -10.01 21.73 -5.23
C MET A 207 -11.19 22.15 -4.36
N ALA A 208 -11.83 21.17 -3.74
CA ALA A 208 -12.83 21.34 -2.71
C ALA A 208 -12.35 20.60 -1.45
N LEU A 209 -12.29 21.29 -0.31
CA LEU A 209 -11.58 20.79 0.85
C LEU A 209 -12.51 20.45 2.01
N LEU A 210 -12.31 19.26 2.59
CA LEU A 210 -12.99 18.75 3.78
C LEU A 210 -12.14 18.98 5.03
N ASN A 211 -12.70 19.62 6.06
CA ASN A 211 -12.04 19.74 7.35
C ASN A 211 -12.05 18.39 8.09
N PRO A 212 -10.91 17.84 8.52
CA PRO A 212 -10.83 16.50 9.10
C PRO A 212 -11.70 16.29 10.33
N GLY A 213 -11.79 17.30 11.21
CA GLY A 213 -12.56 17.23 12.45
C GLY A 213 -14.09 17.40 12.30
N ALA A 214 -14.54 17.92 11.13
CA ALA A 214 -15.95 18.15 10.83
C ALA A 214 -16.18 18.15 9.31
N PRO A 215 -16.08 16.99 8.64
CA PRO A 215 -16.16 16.90 7.19
C PRO A 215 -17.59 17.16 6.69
N ASP A 216 -17.79 18.25 5.95
CA ASP A 216 -19.05 18.55 5.25
C ASP A 216 -18.94 18.09 3.79
N VAL A 217 -19.27 16.83 3.54
CA VAL A 217 -19.21 16.22 2.21
C VAL A 217 -20.19 16.85 1.21
N ASN A 218 -21.32 17.37 1.68
CA ASN A 218 -22.29 18.03 0.80
C ASN A 218 -21.76 19.36 0.29
N SER A 219 -21.17 20.20 1.15
CA SER A 219 -20.57 21.46 0.75
C SER A 219 -19.40 21.24 -0.21
N ALA A 220 -18.50 20.29 0.06
CA ALA A 220 -17.39 19.98 -0.84
C ALA A 220 -17.86 19.45 -2.19
N LEU A 221 -18.87 18.59 -2.23
CA LEU A 221 -19.47 18.11 -3.48
C LEU A 221 -20.08 19.26 -4.28
N LEU A 222 -20.83 20.14 -3.63
CA LEU A 222 -21.46 21.30 -4.31
C LEU A 222 -20.39 22.28 -4.86
N GLU A 223 -19.30 22.51 -4.13
CA GLU A 223 -18.17 23.29 -4.59
C GLU A 223 -17.51 22.66 -5.82
N ALA A 224 -17.26 21.35 -5.78
CA ALA A 224 -16.72 20.59 -6.91
C ALA A 224 -17.64 20.66 -8.15
N VAL A 225 -18.95 20.52 -7.96
CA VAL A 225 -19.97 20.66 -9.04
C VAL A 225 -19.99 22.07 -9.59
N ALA A 226 -19.95 23.10 -8.73
CA ALA A 226 -20.00 24.51 -9.13
C ALA A 226 -18.74 24.97 -9.90
N SER A 227 -17.63 24.24 -9.79
CA SER A 227 -16.37 24.57 -10.48
C SER A 227 -16.43 24.39 -12.00
N GLY A 228 -17.47 23.73 -12.53
CA GLY A 228 -17.58 23.37 -13.94
C GLY A 228 -16.73 22.16 -14.34
N ALA A 229 -16.36 21.33 -13.38
CA ALA A 229 -15.64 20.08 -13.62
C ALA A 229 -16.51 19.10 -14.45
N ASP A 230 -15.85 18.27 -15.25
CA ASP A 230 -16.42 17.07 -15.87
C ASP A 230 -16.05 15.80 -15.11
N THR A 231 -15.06 15.91 -14.21
CA THR A 231 -14.49 14.82 -13.45
C THR A 231 -14.38 15.20 -11.98
N ILE A 232 -14.85 14.32 -11.09
CA ILE A 232 -14.69 14.42 -9.64
C ILE A 232 -13.64 13.41 -9.21
N LEU A 233 -12.48 13.90 -8.76
CA LEU A 233 -11.41 13.08 -8.20
C LEU A 233 -11.52 13.12 -6.67
N MET A 234 -11.71 11.95 -6.07
CA MET A 234 -11.93 11.81 -4.62
C MET A 234 -10.64 11.39 -3.91
N ASN A 235 -9.79 12.37 -3.58
CA ASN A 235 -8.55 12.18 -2.81
C ASN A 235 -8.86 12.07 -1.31
N LEU A 236 -9.52 11.00 -0.91
CA LEU A 236 -10.10 10.80 0.41
C LEU A 236 -9.90 9.35 0.88
N PRO A 237 -9.84 9.11 2.21
CA PRO A 237 -10.04 7.76 2.75
C PRO A 237 -11.37 7.16 2.28
N ALA A 238 -11.41 5.82 2.14
CA ALA A 238 -12.56 5.11 1.56
C ALA A 238 -13.90 5.52 2.18
N GLY A 239 -14.00 5.63 3.51
CA GLY A 239 -15.25 6.01 4.19
C GLY A 239 -15.76 7.39 3.79
N LEU A 240 -14.87 8.39 3.63
CA LEU A 240 -15.27 9.74 3.19
C LEU A 240 -15.61 9.76 1.69
N ALA A 241 -14.88 9.04 0.85
CA ALA A 241 -15.20 8.91 -0.56
C ALA A 241 -16.58 8.25 -0.76
N LEU A 242 -16.90 7.21 0.00
CA LEU A 242 -18.22 6.59 0.01
C LEU A 242 -19.33 7.57 0.44
N ALA A 243 -19.05 8.44 1.43
CA ALA A 243 -19.99 9.48 1.85
C ALA A 243 -20.25 10.51 0.72
N VAL A 244 -19.19 10.94 0.00
CA VAL A 244 -19.34 11.81 -1.20
C VAL A 244 -20.17 11.11 -2.27
N LEU A 245 -19.90 9.85 -2.57
CA LEU A 245 -20.65 9.08 -3.56
C LEU A 245 -22.13 8.93 -3.17
N LYS A 246 -22.43 8.75 -1.88
CA LYS A 246 -23.79 8.71 -1.36
C LYS A 246 -24.50 10.06 -1.55
N ALA A 247 -23.85 11.16 -1.17
CA ALA A 247 -24.39 12.52 -1.38
C ALA A 247 -24.64 12.81 -2.87
N ALA A 248 -23.75 12.36 -3.75
CA ALA A 248 -23.92 12.48 -5.19
C ALA A 248 -25.09 11.62 -5.72
N GLN A 249 -25.35 10.47 -5.14
CA GLN A 249 -26.52 9.63 -5.49
C GLN A 249 -27.84 10.30 -5.09
N GLU A 250 -27.88 10.93 -3.92
CA GLU A 250 -29.07 11.65 -3.45
C GLU A 250 -29.43 12.85 -4.36
N GLN A 251 -28.44 13.36 -5.12
CA GLN A 251 -28.57 14.46 -6.09
C GLN A 251 -28.66 14.00 -7.54
N ASP A 252 -28.72 12.68 -7.80
CA ASP A 252 -28.76 12.06 -9.14
C ASP A 252 -27.60 12.47 -10.06
N LEU A 253 -26.38 12.59 -9.52
CA LEU A 253 -25.17 13.05 -10.22
C LEU A 253 -24.34 11.93 -10.86
N ARG A 254 -24.76 10.66 -10.77
CA ARG A 254 -24.01 9.48 -11.23
C ARG A 254 -23.45 9.61 -12.63
N ASP A 255 -24.29 9.97 -13.57
CA ASP A 255 -23.95 10.00 -15.00
C ASP A 255 -23.52 11.39 -15.49
N SER A 256 -23.50 12.38 -14.60
CA SER A 256 -23.12 13.76 -14.91
C SER A 256 -21.61 14.00 -14.88
N TYR A 257 -20.86 13.10 -14.20
CA TYR A 257 -19.42 13.24 -13.98
C TYR A 257 -18.69 11.92 -14.20
N ILE A 258 -17.40 12.02 -14.54
CA ILE A 258 -16.44 10.93 -14.37
C ILE A 258 -16.09 10.88 -12.89
N TRP A 259 -16.23 9.70 -12.26
CA TRP A 259 -15.88 9.47 -10.86
C TRP A 259 -14.57 8.70 -10.79
N ILE A 260 -13.57 9.31 -10.18
CA ILE A 260 -12.24 8.70 -10.10
C ILE A 260 -11.60 8.92 -8.72
N ALA A 261 -10.72 8.02 -8.30
CA ALA A 261 -10.08 8.10 -7.01
C ALA A 261 -8.65 7.53 -7.05
N PRO A 262 -7.78 7.92 -6.10
CA PRO A 262 -6.52 7.26 -5.83
C PRO A 262 -6.71 5.96 -5.06
N THR A 263 -5.61 5.27 -4.80
CA THR A 263 -5.53 3.95 -4.14
C THR A 263 -6.36 3.76 -2.86
N PRO A 264 -6.55 4.75 -1.95
CA PRO A 264 -7.39 4.51 -0.76
C PRO A 264 -8.81 4.02 -1.04
N LEU A 265 -9.36 4.27 -2.25
CA LEU A 265 -10.66 3.72 -2.66
C LEU A 265 -10.54 2.31 -3.25
N TYR A 266 -9.34 1.78 -3.49
CA TYR A 266 -9.10 0.38 -3.77
C TYR A 266 -9.18 -0.42 -2.46
N ASP A 267 -10.35 -0.49 -1.89
CA ASP A 267 -10.71 -1.21 -0.67
C ASP A 267 -11.75 -2.27 -1.04
N LEU A 268 -11.55 -3.51 -0.58
CA LEU A 268 -12.38 -4.66 -0.97
C LEU A 268 -13.84 -4.55 -0.49
N SER A 269 -14.12 -3.66 0.47
CA SER A 269 -15.50 -3.36 0.92
C SER A 269 -16.24 -2.38 0.00
N VAL A 270 -15.52 -1.63 -0.83
CA VAL A 270 -16.11 -0.56 -1.68
C VAL A 270 -17.10 -1.10 -2.71
N PRO A 271 -16.84 -2.21 -3.44
CA PRO A 271 -17.78 -2.74 -4.43
C PRO A 271 -19.17 -3.02 -3.86
N ASP A 272 -19.24 -3.60 -2.67
CA ASP A 272 -20.53 -3.88 -2.02
C ASP A 272 -21.16 -2.59 -1.45
N ALA A 273 -20.34 -1.70 -0.88
CA ALA A 273 -20.81 -0.44 -0.28
C ALA A 273 -21.43 0.53 -1.29
N VAL A 274 -20.93 0.58 -2.53
CA VAL A 274 -21.47 1.46 -3.60
C VAL A 274 -22.70 0.88 -4.28
N GLY A 275 -22.93 -0.42 -4.19
CA GLY A 275 -24.06 -1.14 -4.76
C GLY A 275 -24.16 -1.07 -6.29
N GLU A 276 -25.15 -1.74 -6.86
CA GLU A 276 -25.37 -1.87 -8.31
C GLU A 276 -25.48 -0.50 -9.04
N TYR A 277 -26.03 0.50 -8.37
CA TYR A 277 -26.17 1.86 -8.92
C TYR A 277 -24.86 2.46 -9.43
N ARG A 278 -23.72 2.12 -8.79
CA ARG A 278 -22.39 2.67 -9.10
C ARG A 278 -21.47 1.70 -9.82
N HIS A 279 -21.82 0.42 -9.97
CA HIS A 279 -20.98 -0.52 -10.68
C HIS A 279 -20.69 -0.06 -12.11
N GLY A 280 -19.44 -0.13 -12.52
CA GLY A 280 -18.98 0.32 -13.82
C GLY A 280 -18.84 1.85 -13.98
N LYS A 281 -19.03 2.63 -12.92
CA LYS A 281 -19.02 4.11 -12.95
C LYS A 281 -17.89 4.76 -12.15
N ILE A 282 -17.12 4.00 -11.39
CA ILE A 282 -16.04 4.51 -10.54
C ILE A 282 -14.74 3.87 -10.99
N TYR A 283 -13.75 4.71 -11.25
CA TYR A 283 -12.38 4.31 -11.58
C TYR A 283 -11.47 4.57 -10.40
N VAL A 284 -10.51 3.67 -10.17
CA VAL A 284 -9.58 3.79 -9.04
C VAL A 284 -8.17 3.49 -9.52
N ASN A 285 -7.22 4.37 -9.20
CA ASN A 285 -5.82 4.09 -9.38
C ASN A 285 -5.37 3.05 -8.33
N ALA A 286 -4.79 1.96 -8.78
CA ALA A 286 -4.23 0.91 -7.95
C ALA A 286 -2.70 0.93 -8.06
N GLU A 287 -2.03 1.35 -7.00
CA GLU A 287 -0.56 1.42 -6.92
C GLU A 287 0.06 0.02 -6.96
N LEU A 288 -0.60 -0.93 -6.32
CA LEU A 288 -0.22 -2.34 -6.31
C LEU A 288 -1.21 -3.19 -7.11
N ALA A 289 -0.79 -4.39 -7.46
CA ALA A 289 -1.63 -5.31 -8.23
C ALA A 289 -2.94 -5.61 -7.49
N PRO A 290 -4.07 -5.65 -8.20
CA PRO A 290 -5.31 -6.17 -7.62
C PRO A 290 -5.09 -7.50 -6.92
N VAL A 291 -5.67 -7.68 -5.73
CA VAL A 291 -5.49 -8.90 -4.91
C VAL A 291 -5.93 -10.19 -5.63
N THR A 292 -6.79 -10.06 -6.65
CA THR A 292 -7.23 -11.16 -7.53
C THR A 292 -6.27 -11.42 -8.70
N MET A 293 -5.26 -10.59 -8.89
CA MET A 293 -4.27 -10.72 -9.96
C MET A 293 -3.17 -11.69 -9.52
N GLY A 294 -3.17 -12.89 -10.09
CA GLY A 294 -2.22 -13.93 -9.70
C GLY A 294 -0.86 -13.75 -10.38
N GLY A 295 0.14 -13.35 -9.62
CA GLY A 295 1.55 -13.43 -10.00
C GLY A 295 2.36 -14.17 -8.94
N PRO A 296 3.63 -14.52 -9.17
CA PRO A 296 4.44 -15.27 -8.19
C PRO A 296 4.53 -14.62 -6.82
N ASP A 297 4.75 -13.30 -6.75
CA ASP A 297 4.83 -12.56 -5.48
C ASP A 297 3.45 -12.41 -4.82
N ALA A 298 2.40 -12.14 -5.60
CA ALA A 298 1.03 -12.08 -5.09
C ALA A 298 0.63 -13.42 -4.47
N GLN A 299 0.96 -14.54 -5.12
CA GLN A 299 0.72 -15.88 -4.59
C GLN A 299 1.55 -16.15 -3.33
N ASN A 300 2.83 -15.72 -3.33
CA ASN A 300 3.70 -15.88 -2.17
C ASN A 300 3.22 -15.04 -0.99
N TRP A 301 2.79 -13.79 -1.21
CA TRP A 301 2.17 -12.98 -0.16
C TRP A 301 0.97 -13.69 0.47
N LEU A 302 0.03 -14.21 -0.34
CA LEU A 302 -1.12 -14.95 0.18
C LEU A 302 -0.68 -16.21 0.95
N ALA A 303 0.29 -16.97 0.44
CA ALA A 303 0.81 -18.16 1.12
C ALA A 303 1.49 -17.81 2.46
N VAL A 304 2.21 -16.68 2.54
CA VAL A 304 2.78 -16.16 3.80
C VAL A 304 1.68 -15.78 4.78
N MET A 305 0.66 -15.04 4.34
CA MET A 305 -0.47 -14.65 5.18
C MET A 305 -1.26 -15.86 5.70
N ASP A 306 -1.42 -16.89 4.88
CA ASP A 306 -2.15 -18.10 5.27
C ASP A 306 -1.35 -18.98 6.24
N ALA A 307 -0.02 -19.01 6.13
CA ALA A 307 0.83 -19.85 6.96
C ALA A 307 1.30 -19.17 8.26
N PHE A 308 1.44 -17.85 8.28
CA PHE A 308 2.06 -17.08 9.36
C PHE A 308 1.24 -15.90 9.86
N GLY A 309 0.25 -15.42 9.12
CA GLY A 309 -0.73 -14.42 9.55
C GLY A 309 -1.89 -15.06 10.31
N LYS A 310 -2.82 -14.22 10.76
CA LYS A 310 -4.08 -14.67 11.35
C LYS A 310 -5.17 -14.74 10.28
N PRO A 311 -6.18 -15.60 10.43
CA PRO A 311 -7.28 -15.70 9.46
C PRO A 311 -8.04 -14.38 9.24
N GLU A 312 -8.16 -13.56 10.29
CA GLU A 312 -8.84 -12.26 10.29
C GLU A 312 -8.00 -11.13 9.70
N ASP A 313 -6.68 -11.28 9.54
CA ASP A 313 -5.84 -10.22 8.99
C ASP A 313 -6.28 -9.90 7.55
N PRO A 314 -6.51 -8.62 7.19
CA PRO A 314 -7.01 -8.27 5.87
C PRO A 314 -6.03 -8.64 4.74
N ARG A 315 -6.57 -9.14 3.62
CA ARG A 315 -5.82 -9.38 2.38
C ARG A 315 -6.07 -8.19 1.44
N ASP A 316 -5.61 -7.02 1.84
CA ASP A 316 -5.81 -5.75 1.15
C ASP A 316 -4.50 -5.16 0.57
N THR A 317 -4.61 -4.00 -0.08
CA THR A 317 -3.46 -3.33 -0.71
C THR A 317 -2.43 -2.85 0.31
N PHE A 318 -2.83 -2.48 1.53
CA PHE A 318 -1.90 -2.05 2.58
C PHE A 318 -1.19 -3.25 3.20
N GLY A 319 -1.85 -4.40 3.29
CA GLY A 319 -1.22 -5.68 3.60
C GLY A 319 -0.18 -6.08 2.54
N GLN A 320 -0.46 -5.89 1.25
CA GLN A 320 0.55 -6.08 0.19
C GLN A 320 1.75 -5.15 0.38
N ALA A 321 1.51 -3.88 0.69
CA ALA A 321 2.59 -2.91 0.93
C ALA A 321 3.42 -3.27 2.18
N GLY A 322 2.78 -3.76 3.24
CA GLY A 322 3.45 -4.25 4.45
C GLY A 322 4.34 -5.45 4.18
N TYR A 323 3.84 -6.43 3.42
CA TYR A 323 4.62 -7.56 2.94
C TYR A 323 5.84 -7.11 2.12
N LEU A 324 5.67 -6.15 1.20
CA LEU A 324 6.77 -5.62 0.38
C LEU A 324 7.79 -4.86 1.23
N SER A 325 7.36 -4.04 2.19
CA SER A 325 8.27 -3.35 3.11
C SER A 325 9.14 -4.34 3.88
N ALA A 326 8.53 -5.39 4.45
CA ALA A 326 9.23 -6.42 5.19
C ALA A 326 10.17 -7.24 4.29
N ARG A 327 9.75 -7.57 3.07
CA ARG A 327 10.56 -8.28 2.09
C ARG A 327 11.77 -7.46 1.67
N PHE A 328 11.57 -6.23 1.23
CA PHE A 328 12.67 -5.37 0.77
C PHE A 328 13.66 -5.02 1.89
N PHE A 329 13.14 -4.82 3.10
CA PHE A 329 14.00 -4.71 4.29
C PHE A 329 14.83 -5.98 4.50
N THR A 330 14.20 -7.15 4.48
CA THR A 330 14.89 -8.44 4.67
C THR A 330 15.98 -8.65 3.62
N ASP A 331 15.69 -8.37 2.35
CA ASP A 331 16.64 -8.52 1.26
C ASP A 331 17.85 -7.58 1.44
N ALA A 332 17.62 -6.34 1.88
CA ALA A 332 18.69 -5.40 2.19
C ALA A 332 19.55 -5.89 3.38
N MET A 333 18.92 -6.40 4.44
CA MET A 333 19.63 -6.91 5.62
C MET A 333 20.45 -8.18 5.32
N LEU A 334 19.97 -9.07 4.46
CA LEU A 334 20.69 -10.27 4.04
C LEU A 334 21.94 -9.95 3.22
N ALA A 335 21.96 -8.80 2.54
CA ALA A 335 23.10 -8.33 1.77
C ALA A 335 24.18 -7.61 2.62
N MET A 336 23.88 -7.32 3.90
CA MET A 336 24.80 -6.63 4.81
C MET A 336 25.84 -7.58 5.43
N ASP A 337 26.94 -7.00 5.91
CA ASP A 337 27.84 -7.69 6.85
C ASP A 337 27.06 -8.03 8.14
N PRO A 338 26.98 -9.31 8.54
CA PRO A 338 26.27 -9.73 9.74
C PRO A 338 26.72 -9.02 11.03
N ALA A 339 27.96 -8.54 11.09
CA ALA A 339 28.49 -7.78 12.24
C ALA A 339 27.88 -6.37 12.36
N GLN A 340 27.24 -5.86 11.33
CA GLN A 340 26.66 -4.51 11.28
C GLN A 340 25.14 -4.48 11.46
N LEU A 341 24.49 -5.61 11.68
CA LEU A 341 23.03 -5.72 11.79
C LEU A 341 22.44 -4.97 13.00
N ASP A 342 23.23 -4.62 13.99
CA ASP A 342 22.83 -3.83 15.17
C ASP A 342 23.25 -2.34 15.04
N ASP A 343 23.93 -1.96 13.96
CA ASP A 343 24.34 -0.58 13.71
C ASP A 343 23.26 0.14 12.88
N ARG A 344 22.52 1.06 13.50
CA ARG A 344 21.46 1.84 12.85
C ARG A 344 21.94 2.60 11.64
N ALA A 345 23.15 3.16 11.70
CA ALA A 345 23.68 3.92 10.57
C ALA A 345 23.98 3.00 9.38
N ALA A 346 24.53 1.82 9.64
CA ALA A 346 24.76 0.82 8.60
C ALA A 346 23.43 0.28 8.02
N VAL A 347 22.44 -0.02 8.87
CA VAL A 347 21.10 -0.44 8.45
C VAL A 347 20.41 0.64 7.62
N THR A 348 20.44 1.89 8.08
CA THR A 348 19.90 3.04 7.33
C THR A 348 20.58 3.20 5.97
N ALA A 349 21.90 3.04 5.90
CA ALA A 349 22.65 3.10 4.65
C ALA A 349 22.28 1.95 3.71
N ALA A 350 22.06 0.74 4.24
CA ALA A 350 21.62 -0.43 3.45
C ALA A 350 20.23 -0.21 2.84
N ILE A 351 19.28 0.29 3.63
CA ILE A 351 17.93 0.61 3.14
C ILE A 351 17.99 1.73 2.09
N ARG A 352 18.77 2.78 2.34
CA ARG A 352 18.98 3.88 1.38
C ARG A 352 19.63 3.39 0.08
N GLY A 353 20.42 2.35 0.14
CA GLY A 353 21.06 1.72 -1.01
C GLY A 353 20.15 0.81 -1.84
N ILE A 354 18.89 0.63 -1.46
CA ILE A 354 17.93 -0.19 -2.24
C ILE A 354 17.69 0.48 -3.59
N LYS A 355 17.93 -0.29 -4.64
CA LYS A 355 17.71 0.13 -6.03
C LYS A 355 17.33 -1.05 -6.90
N GLY A 356 16.22 -0.93 -7.61
CA GLY A 356 15.82 -1.91 -8.61
C GLY A 356 15.29 -3.23 -8.04
N TYR A 357 14.76 -3.28 -6.81
CA TYR A 357 14.01 -4.45 -6.34
C TYR A 357 12.70 -4.57 -7.11
N THR A 358 12.36 -5.79 -7.51
CA THR A 358 11.18 -6.05 -8.35
C THR A 358 10.16 -6.93 -7.64
N SER A 359 8.88 -6.71 -7.98
CA SER A 359 7.75 -7.52 -7.57
C SER A 359 6.66 -7.40 -8.63
N ASP A 360 5.92 -8.47 -8.91
CA ASP A 360 4.74 -8.39 -9.78
C ASP A 360 3.55 -7.66 -9.12
N LEU A 361 3.64 -7.39 -7.81
CA LEU A 361 2.71 -6.49 -7.12
C LEU A 361 2.89 -5.03 -7.56
N MET A 362 4.06 -4.63 -8.04
CA MET A 362 4.39 -3.26 -8.47
C MET A 362 4.47 -3.15 -9.98
N CYS A 363 4.27 -1.94 -10.51
CA CYS A 363 4.40 -1.66 -11.93
C CYS A 363 5.80 -1.21 -12.35
N GLY A 364 6.66 -0.92 -11.40
CA GLY A 364 8.04 -0.53 -11.65
C GLY A 364 8.96 -1.07 -10.57
N PRO A 365 10.28 -0.98 -10.78
CA PRO A 365 11.25 -1.39 -9.77
C PRO A 365 11.16 -0.48 -8.54
N TYR A 366 11.32 -1.08 -7.35
CA TYR A 366 11.41 -0.31 -6.11
C TYR A 366 12.83 0.23 -5.91
N TYR A 367 12.93 1.51 -5.57
CA TYR A 367 14.16 2.18 -5.20
C TYR A 367 13.88 3.26 -4.14
N VAL A 368 14.88 3.62 -3.36
CA VAL A 368 14.72 4.66 -2.34
C VAL A 368 14.93 6.06 -2.92
N GLY A 369 15.75 6.22 -3.95
CA GLY A 369 16.02 7.53 -4.53
C GLY A 369 17.05 8.35 -3.76
N ASP A 370 16.93 9.68 -3.80
CA ASP A 370 17.79 10.55 -3.00
C ASP A 370 17.20 10.80 -1.59
N ALA A 371 18.00 11.44 -0.73
CA ALA A 371 17.64 11.62 0.68
C ALA A 371 16.46 12.57 0.92
N GLU A 372 16.17 13.48 0.00
CA GLU A 372 15.18 14.55 0.16
C GLU A 372 14.02 14.43 -0.82
N PHE A 373 14.11 13.51 -1.77
CA PHE A 373 13.09 13.34 -2.79
C PHE A 373 13.07 11.90 -3.32
N HIS A 374 12.28 11.06 -2.69
CA HIS A 374 12.21 9.65 -3.03
C HIS A 374 10.76 9.22 -3.27
N GLN A 375 10.58 8.47 -4.34
CA GLN A 375 9.32 7.88 -4.74
C GLN A 375 9.61 6.42 -5.08
N PRO A 376 8.83 5.44 -4.58
CA PRO A 376 9.15 4.03 -4.79
C PRO A 376 9.15 3.61 -6.26
N ASN A 377 8.32 4.23 -7.05
CA ASN A 377 8.24 4.21 -8.51
C ASN A 377 7.15 5.19 -8.96
N ARG A 378 6.97 5.36 -10.27
CA ARG A 378 5.99 6.29 -10.86
C ARG A 378 5.05 5.60 -11.85
N ALA A 379 4.66 4.37 -11.58
CA ALA A 379 3.77 3.60 -12.43
C ALA A 379 2.72 2.86 -11.60
N GLY A 380 1.54 2.69 -12.13
CA GLY A 380 0.45 1.98 -11.48
C GLY A 380 -0.54 1.40 -12.47
N ARG A 381 -1.64 0.93 -11.97
CA ARG A 381 -2.74 0.34 -12.73
C ARG A 381 -4.02 1.15 -12.55
N MET A 382 -4.97 0.96 -13.44
CA MET A 382 -6.31 1.50 -13.26
C MET A 382 -7.31 0.37 -13.21
N VAL A 383 -8.15 0.40 -12.19
CA VAL A 383 -9.26 -0.53 -12.02
C VAL A 383 -10.60 0.21 -12.04
N LYS A 384 -11.65 -0.52 -12.29
CA LYS A 384 -13.02 -0.03 -12.27
C LYS A 384 -13.83 -0.85 -11.26
N VAL A 385 -14.62 -0.20 -10.43
CA VAL A 385 -15.52 -0.87 -9.47
C VAL A 385 -16.61 -1.61 -10.23
N VAL A 386 -16.75 -2.90 -9.99
CA VAL A 386 -17.77 -3.78 -10.58
C VAL A 386 -18.46 -4.60 -9.48
N ALA A 387 -19.49 -5.35 -9.84
CA ALA A 387 -20.15 -6.26 -8.90
C ALA A 387 -19.13 -7.28 -8.34
N GLY A 388 -19.03 -7.34 -7.03
CA GLY A 388 -18.15 -8.28 -6.32
C GLY A 388 -16.66 -8.01 -6.40
N GLY A 389 -16.22 -6.83 -6.89
CA GLY A 389 -14.78 -6.52 -6.91
C GLY A 389 -14.36 -5.39 -7.82
N PHE A 390 -13.19 -5.55 -8.40
CA PHE A 390 -12.55 -4.59 -9.28
C PHE A 390 -12.14 -5.26 -10.59
N GLU A 391 -12.40 -4.58 -11.71
CA GLU A 391 -11.98 -4.98 -13.06
C GLU A 391 -10.76 -4.15 -13.49
N LEU A 392 -9.69 -4.80 -13.91
CA LEU A 392 -8.54 -4.11 -14.50
C LEU A 392 -8.94 -3.48 -15.84
N VAL A 393 -8.79 -2.16 -15.96
CA VAL A 393 -9.11 -1.41 -17.20
C VAL A 393 -7.88 -0.84 -17.90
N ARG A 394 -6.77 -0.61 -17.17
CA ARG A 394 -5.46 -0.31 -17.74
C ARG A 394 -4.39 -0.99 -16.88
N ASP A 395 -3.60 -1.84 -17.50
CA ASP A 395 -2.44 -2.43 -16.84
C ASP A 395 -1.32 -1.38 -16.71
N CYS A 396 -0.22 -1.73 -16.13
CA CYS A 396 0.88 -0.86 -15.77
C CYS A 396 1.12 0.28 -16.79
N TYR A 397 1.07 1.50 -16.30
CA TYR A 397 1.41 2.70 -17.07
C TYR A 397 2.19 3.69 -16.21
N GLU A 398 3.12 4.39 -16.80
CA GLU A 398 3.92 5.41 -16.14
C GLU A 398 3.14 6.72 -16.01
N TYR A 399 3.35 7.41 -14.90
CA TYR A 399 2.72 8.71 -14.67
C TYR A 399 3.58 9.82 -15.27
N GLU A 400 2.94 10.67 -16.08
CA GLU A 400 3.58 11.75 -16.81
C GLU A 400 3.24 13.12 -16.19
N SER A 401 4.14 13.64 -15.35
CA SER A 401 4.03 14.96 -14.73
C SER A 401 5.42 15.56 -14.53
N ALA A 402 5.54 16.87 -14.57
CA ALA A 402 6.77 17.57 -14.22
C ALA A 402 7.23 17.27 -12.77
N TYR A 403 6.32 16.88 -11.91
CA TYR A 403 6.64 16.39 -10.56
C TYR A 403 7.63 15.23 -10.59
N PHE A 404 7.55 14.35 -11.59
CA PHE A 404 8.43 13.18 -11.72
C PHE A 404 9.75 13.43 -12.46
N ASP A 405 10.06 14.65 -12.89
CA ASP A 405 11.28 14.89 -13.67
C ASP A 405 12.56 14.57 -12.88
N ARG A 406 12.57 14.87 -11.57
CA ARG A 406 13.67 14.49 -10.68
C ARG A 406 13.75 12.97 -10.48
N HIS A 407 12.62 12.29 -10.35
CA HIS A 407 12.57 10.82 -10.24
C HIS A 407 13.09 10.16 -11.53
N LYS A 408 12.69 10.64 -12.71
CA LYS A 408 13.20 10.16 -14.00
C LYS A 408 14.73 10.31 -14.11
N ALA A 409 15.29 11.39 -13.58
CA ALA A 409 16.73 11.59 -13.54
C ALA A 409 17.41 10.55 -12.63
N VAL A 410 16.86 10.30 -11.44
CA VAL A 410 17.36 9.26 -10.51
C VAL A 410 17.23 7.87 -11.11
N GLU A 411 16.09 7.52 -11.72
CA GLU A 411 15.90 6.24 -12.41
C GLU A 411 16.97 6.01 -13.49
N LYS A 412 17.27 7.05 -14.28
CA LYS A 412 18.31 6.99 -15.30
C LYS A 412 19.71 6.80 -14.69
N GLU A 413 20.03 7.49 -13.59
CA GLU A 413 21.32 7.33 -12.90
C GLU A 413 21.47 5.92 -12.31
N LEU A 414 20.38 5.32 -11.83
CA LEU A 414 20.34 3.97 -11.30
C LEU A 414 20.29 2.89 -12.39
N GLY A 415 20.09 3.26 -13.67
CA GLY A 415 19.96 2.33 -14.79
C GLY A 415 18.63 1.55 -14.76
N LEU A 416 17.57 2.16 -14.29
CA LEU A 416 16.22 1.55 -14.14
C LEU A 416 15.27 1.88 -15.32
N ASN A 417 15.71 2.63 -16.32
CA ASN A 417 14.95 3.01 -17.52
C ASN A 417 15.25 2.06 -18.67
#